data_33f3909bca0f6359277071f53151ffd2
#
_entry.id   33f3909bca0f6359277071f53151ffd2
#
_cell.length_a   1.000
_cell.length_b   1.000
_cell.length_c   1.000
_cell.angle_alpha   90.00
_cell.angle_beta   90.00
_cell.angle_gamma   90.00
#
_symmetry.space_group_name_H-M   'P 1'
#
loop_
_entity.id
_entity.type
_entity.pdbx_description
1 polymer ?
#
loop_
_entity_poly.entity_id
_entity_poly.type
_entity_poly.pdbx_seq_one_letter_code
_entity_poly.pdbx_strand_id
1 'polypeptide(L)'
;VRAASNPPRNKRALMSISEFRSPVARQYEDEWMRALASVAAMTEDELPPKRKPMQPGSIPEPRHWNRIDEASAARLGTVRHAVASVASNLGLAPEVVLAPQVQRYLAWAPLDPSRPSGDEVEERMVNRGARDWQIDLTLDPICDALGV
;
A
#
# COMPACT_ATOMS: atom_id res chain seq x y z
N VAL A 1 -20.54 0.78 0.34
CA VAL A 1 -20.46 0.69 -1.13
C VAL A 1 -21.87 0.82 -1.73
N ARG A 2 -22.88 -0.01 -1.36
CA ARG A 2 -24.23 0.01 -1.98
C ARG A 2 -24.92 1.39 -1.95
N ALA A 3 -24.90 2.09 -0.79
CA ALA A 3 -25.51 3.41 -0.66
C ALA A 3 -24.82 4.49 -1.51
N ALA A 4 -23.52 4.35 -1.78
CA ALA A 4 -22.78 5.27 -2.63
C ALA A 4 -22.99 5.00 -4.12
N SER A 5 -23.10 3.71 -4.51
CA SER A 5 -23.32 3.33 -5.92
C SER A 5 -24.77 3.57 -6.39
N ASN A 6 -25.74 3.50 -5.48
CA ASN A 6 -27.14 3.77 -5.73
C ASN A 6 -27.74 4.52 -4.51
N PRO A 7 -27.58 5.84 -4.45
CA PRO A 7 -27.96 6.64 -3.29
C PRO A 7 -29.47 6.53 -3.00
N PRO A 8 -29.86 6.13 -1.76
CA PRO A 8 -31.27 6.07 -1.40
C PRO A 8 -31.85 7.47 -1.33
N ARG A 9 -33.05 7.65 -1.93
CA ARG A 9 -33.72 8.95 -2.01
C ARG A 9 -34.59 9.29 -0.78
N ASN A 10 -34.79 8.35 0.11
CA ASN A 10 -35.59 8.53 1.33
C ASN A 10 -35.18 7.51 2.41
N LYS A 11 -35.60 7.74 3.65
CA LYS A 11 -35.32 6.91 4.82
C LYS A 11 -35.72 5.44 4.62
N ARG A 12 -36.88 5.19 3.99
CA ARG A 12 -37.34 3.80 3.72
C ARG A 12 -36.37 3.06 2.79
N ALA A 13 -35.89 3.73 1.74
CA ALA A 13 -34.90 3.15 0.84
C ALA A 13 -33.55 2.95 1.53
N LEU A 14 -33.13 3.87 2.41
CA LEU A 14 -31.90 3.72 3.21
C LEU A 14 -32.01 2.49 4.13
N MET A 15 -33.12 2.34 4.86
CA MET A 15 -33.35 1.21 5.76
C MET A 15 -33.59 -0.12 5.03
N SER A 16 -33.79 -0.12 3.71
CA SER A 16 -33.83 -1.36 2.92
C SER A 16 -32.44 -1.99 2.73
N ILE A 17 -31.39 -1.19 2.86
CA ILE A 17 -29.98 -1.62 2.77
C ILE A 17 -29.60 -2.31 4.09
N SER A 18 -29.09 -3.54 4.03
CA SER A 18 -28.83 -4.39 5.20
C SER A 18 -27.94 -3.73 6.25
N GLU A 19 -26.92 -3.00 5.81
CA GLU A 19 -25.93 -2.33 6.64
C GLU A 19 -26.51 -1.20 7.50
N PHE A 20 -27.66 -0.65 7.11
CA PHE A 20 -28.35 0.43 7.84
C PHE A 20 -29.49 -0.06 8.74
N ARG A 21 -29.71 -1.38 8.86
CA ARG A 21 -30.79 -1.94 9.67
C ARG A 21 -30.49 -2.03 11.17
N SER A 22 -29.23 -1.87 11.57
CA SER A 22 -28.86 -1.95 12.99
C SER A 22 -29.54 -0.84 13.82
N PRO A 23 -29.79 -1.07 15.13
CA PRO A 23 -30.35 -0.05 16.01
C PRO A 23 -29.54 1.24 16.02
N VAL A 24 -28.23 1.13 16.04
CA VAL A 24 -27.31 2.28 15.99
C VAL A 24 -27.44 3.04 14.66
N ALA A 25 -27.46 2.35 13.51
CA ALA A 25 -27.61 3.01 12.23
C ALA A 25 -28.98 3.75 12.11
N ARG A 26 -30.04 3.18 12.66
CA ARG A 26 -31.39 3.83 12.71
C ARG A 26 -31.41 5.10 13.56
N GLN A 27 -30.64 5.14 14.65
CA GLN A 27 -30.53 6.33 15.49
C GLN A 27 -30.01 7.55 14.71
N TYR A 28 -29.17 7.33 13.69
CA TYR A 28 -28.54 8.38 12.89
C TYR A 28 -29.12 8.48 11.46
N GLU A 29 -30.37 8.04 11.24
CA GLU A 29 -30.96 8.02 9.90
C GLU A 29 -31.07 9.41 9.26
N ASP A 30 -31.33 10.47 10.05
CA ASP A 30 -31.37 11.84 9.57
C ASP A 30 -30.02 12.39 9.17
N GLU A 31 -28.99 12.02 9.93
CA GLU A 31 -27.59 12.36 9.61
C GLU A 31 -27.14 11.69 8.31
N TRP A 32 -27.46 10.42 8.13
CA TRP A 32 -27.16 9.70 6.89
C TRP A 32 -27.87 10.33 5.69
N MET A 33 -29.14 10.67 5.82
CA MET A 33 -29.89 11.32 4.74
C MET A 33 -29.36 12.73 4.43
N ARG A 34 -28.97 13.51 5.44
CA ARG A 34 -28.32 14.81 5.23
C ARG A 34 -26.98 14.69 4.52
N ALA A 35 -26.14 13.74 4.92
CA ALA A 35 -24.86 13.48 4.27
C ALA A 35 -25.03 13.07 2.79
N LEU A 36 -25.98 12.19 2.50
CA LEU A 36 -26.31 11.80 1.12
C LEU A 36 -26.82 12.97 0.28
N ALA A 37 -27.68 13.82 0.86
CA ALA A 37 -28.19 15.00 0.19
C ALA A 37 -27.08 16.04 -0.08
N SER A 38 -26.15 16.24 0.88
CA SER A 38 -25.03 17.16 0.67
C SER A 38 -24.12 16.71 -0.44
N VAL A 39 -23.81 15.41 -0.53
CA VAL A 39 -22.98 14.87 -1.63
C VAL A 39 -23.71 14.96 -2.97
N ALA A 40 -25.04 14.74 -2.99
CA ALA A 40 -25.85 14.86 -4.22
C ALA A 40 -25.94 16.31 -4.76
N ALA A 41 -25.73 17.29 -3.89
CA ALA A 41 -25.71 18.71 -4.26
C ALA A 41 -24.30 19.22 -4.70
N MET A 42 -23.23 18.43 -4.47
CA MET A 42 -21.87 18.82 -4.86
C MET A 42 -21.69 18.77 -6.38
N THR A 43 -20.92 19.70 -6.88
CA THR A 43 -20.41 19.67 -8.26
C THR A 43 -19.27 18.65 -8.39
N GLU A 44 -18.92 18.26 -9.62
CA GLU A 44 -17.83 17.28 -9.85
C GLU A 44 -16.49 17.75 -9.28
N ASP A 45 -16.24 19.05 -9.26
CA ASP A 45 -15.00 19.66 -8.75
C ASP A 45 -14.93 19.67 -7.22
N GLU A 46 -16.06 19.62 -6.54
CA GLU A 46 -16.16 19.55 -5.06
C GLU A 46 -16.05 18.10 -4.55
N LEU A 47 -16.23 17.14 -5.43
CA LEU A 47 -16.07 15.73 -5.06
C LEU A 47 -14.59 15.36 -4.87
N PRO A 48 -14.29 14.43 -3.96
CA PRO A 48 -12.93 13.91 -3.84
C PRO A 48 -12.42 13.41 -5.19
N PRO A 49 -11.14 13.65 -5.52
CA PRO A 49 -10.59 13.23 -6.80
C PRO A 49 -10.73 11.72 -6.97
N LYS A 50 -11.20 11.30 -8.13
CA LYS A 50 -11.26 9.88 -8.50
C LYS A 50 -9.85 9.27 -8.37
N ARG A 51 -9.77 8.04 -7.85
CA ARG A 51 -8.49 7.32 -7.76
C ARG A 51 -7.82 7.35 -9.14
N LYS A 52 -6.68 8.04 -9.22
CA LYS A 52 -5.93 8.14 -10.49
C LYS A 52 -5.60 6.72 -10.99
N PRO A 53 -5.73 6.44 -12.28
CA PRO A 53 -5.19 5.22 -12.85
C PRO A 53 -3.72 5.08 -12.46
N MET A 54 -3.28 3.84 -12.26
CA MET A 54 -1.88 3.56 -11.96
C MET A 54 -1.01 4.14 -13.07
N GLN A 55 -0.09 5.02 -12.72
CA GLN A 55 0.80 5.63 -13.72
C GLN A 55 1.67 4.55 -14.36
N PRO A 56 1.94 4.65 -15.69
CA PRO A 56 2.92 3.78 -16.33
C PRO A 56 4.24 3.80 -15.55
N GLY A 57 4.80 2.62 -15.25
CA GLY A 57 6.03 2.47 -14.46
C GLY A 57 5.86 2.51 -12.93
N SER A 58 4.64 2.71 -12.41
CA SER A 58 4.40 2.57 -10.98
C SER A 58 4.42 1.10 -10.55
N ILE A 59 4.98 0.85 -9.37
CA ILE A 59 5.03 -0.50 -8.79
C ILE A 59 3.61 -0.93 -8.39
N PRO A 60 3.09 -2.08 -8.87
CA PRO A 60 1.79 -2.60 -8.48
C PRO A 60 1.71 -2.92 -6.99
N GLU A 61 0.51 -3.16 -6.47
CA GLU A 61 0.37 -3.65 -5.09
C GLU A 61 0.87 -5.11 -4.98
N PRO A 62 1.63 -5.46 -3.94
CA PRO A 62 2.25 -6.77 -3.78
C PRO A 62 1.30 -7.97 -3.90
N ARG A 63 0.03 -7.80 -3.51
CA ARG A 63 -1.00 -8.85 -3.64
C ARG A 63 -1.24 -9.33 -5.07
N HIS A 64 -0.81 -8.55 -6.06
CA HIS A 64 -0.97 -8.88 -7.47
C HIS A 64 0.31 -9.42 -8.12
N TRP A 65 1.46 -9.37 -7.42
CA TRP A 65 2.76 -9.69 -7.99
C TRP A 65 2.87 -11.12 -8.47
N ASN A 66 2.41 -12.10 -7.71
CA ASN A 66 2.43 -13.52 -8.14
C ASN A 66 1.78 -13.76 -9.51
N ARG A 67 0.83 -12.90 -9.89
CA ARG A 67 0.15 -13.00 -11.19
C ARG A 67 0.85 -12.18 -12.28
N ILE A 68 1.55 -11.11 -11.92
CA ILE A 68 2.18 -10.16 -12.85
C ILE A 68 3.64 -10.54 -13.09
N ASP A 69 4.37 -10.83 -12.03
CA ASP A 69 5.79 -11.18 -12.02
C ASP A 69 6.11 -11.98 -10.75
N GLU A 70 6.12 -13.30 -10.89
CA GLU A 70 6.39 -14.24 -9.80
C GLU A 70 7.82 -14.06 -9.24
N ALA A 71 8.79 -13.74 -10.09
CA ALA A 71 10.17 -13.51 -9.67
C ALA A 71 10.28 -12.30 -8.73
N SER A 72 9.60 -11.20 -9.05
CA SER A 72 9.51 -10.04 -8.14
C SER A 72 8.80 -10.37 -6.83
N ALA A 73 7.77 -11.21 -6.88
CA ALA A 73 7.08 -11.65 -5.65
C ALA A 73 8.00 -12.50 -4.76
N ALA A 74 8.78 -13.41 -5.35
CA ALA A 74 9.77 -14.21 -4.64
C ALA A 74 10.86 -13.31 -4.02
N ARG A 75 11.44 -12.39 -4.80
CA ARG A 75 12.42 -11.42 -4.28
C ARG A 75 11.87 -10.59 -3.12
N LEU A 76 10.60 -10.18 -3.17
CA LEU A 76 9.99 -9.47 -2.04
C LEU A 76 9.91 -10.34 -0.78
N GLY A 77 9.67 -11.63 -0.94
CA GLY A 77 9.70 -12.60 0.16
C GLY A 77 11.08 -12.66 0.82
N THR A 78 12.15 -12.78 0.03
CA THR A 78 13.53 -12.84 0.54
C THR A 78 13.97 -11.53 1.20
N VAL A 79 13.69 -10.38 0.59
CA VAL A 79 13.99 -9.05 1.17
C VAL A 79 13.26 -8.87 2.51
N ARG A 80 11.97 -9.22 2.58
CA ARG A 80 11.21 -9.13 3.83
C ARG A 80 11.77 -10.03 4.92
N HIS A 81 12.19 -11.22 4.58
CA HIS A 81 12.79 -12.15 5.53
C HIS A 81 14.12 -11.60 6.09
N ALA A 82 14.98 -11.06 5.23
CA ALA A 82 16.23 -10.42 5.65
C ALA A 82 15.97 -9.26 6.62
N VAL A 83 15.07 -8.35 6.27
CA VAL A 83 14.71 -7.20 7.14
C VAL A 83 14.07 -7.68 8.46
N ALA A 84 13.22 -8.69 8.43
CA ALA A 84 12.60 -9.24 9.63
C ALA A 84 13.63 -9.90 10.56
N SER A 85 14.65 -10.57 10.02
CA SER A 85 15.76 -11.14 10.78
C SER A 85 16.56 -10.07 11.49
N VAL A 86 16.95 -9.00 10.80
CA VAL A 86 17.64 -7.83 11.41
C VAL A 86 16.77 -7.20 12.51
N ALA A 87 15.49 -6.99 12.22
CA ALA A 87 14.54 -6.41 13.17
C ALA A 87 14.40 -7.24 14.44
N SER A 88 14.30 -8.56 14.29
CA SER A 88 14.24 -9.51 15.42
C SER A 88 15.47 -9.43 16.33
N ASN A 89 16.66 -9.34 15.74
CA ASN A 89 17.93 -9.23 16.49
C ASN A 89 18.01 -7.92 17.27
N LEU A 90 17.34 -6.87 16.79
CA LEU A 90 17.32 -5.54 17.42
C LEU A 90 16.13 -5.33 18.36
N GLY A 91 15.17 -6.25 18.40
CA GLY A 91 13.92 -6.08 19.14
C GLY A 91 13.04 -4.95 18.57
N LEU A 92 13.12 -4.70 17.27
CA LEU A 92 12.38 -3.64 16.56
C LEU A 92 11.32 -4.24 15.63
N ALA A 93 10.34 -3.40 15.25
CA ALA A 93 9.41 -3.76 14.19
C ALA A 93 10.09 -3.64 12.81
N PRO A 94 9.86 -4.59 11.87
CA PRO A 94 10.53 -4.59 10.56
C PRO A 94 10.35 -3.30 9.76
N GLU A 95 9.20 -2.66 9.87
CA GLU A 95 8.90 -1.38 9.19
C GLU A 95 9.69 -0.20 9.74
N VAL A 96 10.20 -0.29 10.96
CA VAL A 96 11.13 0.70 11.53
C VAL A 96 12.53 0.51 10.96
N VAL A 97 12.96 -0.76 10.84
CA VAL A 97 14.28 -1.11 10.30
C VAL A 97 14.39 -0.74 8.82
N LEU A 98 13.37 -1.07 8.02
CA LEU A 98 13.30 -0.62 6.63
C LEU A 98 11.84 -0.50 6.17
N ALA A 99 11.46 0.68 5.70
CA ALA A 99 10.08 0.97 5.30
C ALA A 99 9.59 0.01 4.19
N PRO A 100 8.33 -0.49 4.26
CA PRO A 100 7.80 -1.44 3.28
C PRO A 100 7.83 -0.97 1.82
N GLN A 101 7.81 0.34 1.60
CA GLN A 101 7.94 0.93 0.25
C GLN A 101 9.34 0.75 -0.33
N VAL A 102 10.40 0.83 0.50
CA VAL A 102 11.78 0.58 0.09
C VAL A 102 11.95 -0.89 -0.26
N GLN A 103 11.50 -1.79 0.62
CA GLN A 103 11.54 -3.24 0.38
C GLN A 103 10.85 -3.63 -0.95
N ARG A 104 9.68 -3.05 -1.24
CA ARG A 104 8.97 -3.26 -2.51
C ARG A 104 9.74 -2.76 -3.71
N TYR A 105 10.38 -1.61 -3.58
CA TYR A 105 11.16 -1.03 -4.67
C TYR A 105 12.40 -1.87 -5.02
N LEU A 106 13.11 -2.36 -4.00
CA LEU A 106 14.25 -3.26 -4.18
C LEU A 106 13.87 -4.57 -4.89
N ALA A 107 12.70 -5.10 -4.56
CA ALA A 107 12.24 -6.39 -5.08
C ALA A 107 11.57 -6.32 -6.46
N TRP A 108 11.01 -5.17 -6.86
CA TRP A 108 10.18 -5.09 -8.07
C TRP A 108 10.97 -5.22 -9.36
N ALA A 109 12.08 -4.50 -9.49
CA ALA A 109 12.90 -4.55 -10.70
C ALA A 109 14.17 -5.38 -10.47
N PRO A 110 14.59 -6.20 -11.44
CA PRO A 110 15.88 -6.87 -11.36
C PRO A 110 17.00 -5.84 -11.25
N LEU A 111 18.12 -6.24 -10.65
CA LEU A 111 19.34 -5.43 -10.62
C LEU A 111 19.98 -5.43 -12.00
N ASP A 112 20.70 -4.37 -12.32
CA ASP A 112 21.45 -4.25 -13.57
C ASP A 112 22.73 -5.11 -13.50
N PRO A 113 22.86 -6.16 -14.32
CA PRO A 113 24.02 -7.04 -14.26
C PRO A 113 25.33 -6.36 -14.69
N SER A 114 25.27 -5.16 -15.25
CA SER A 114 26.46 -4.38 -15.65
C SER A 114 27.04 -3.51 -14.54
N ARG A 115 26.35 -3.43 -13.39
CA ARG A 115 26.76 -2.61 -12.24
C ARG A 115 27.13 -3.47 -11.04
N PRO A 116 28.01 -2.97 -10.14
CA PRO A 116 28.18 -3.58 -8.82
C PRO A 116 26.82 -3.63 -8.09
N SER A 117 26.40 -4.81 -7.75
CA SER A 117 25.02 -5.02 -7.24
C SER A 117 24.80 -4.35 -5.88
N GLY A 118 25.81 -4.33 -5.01
CA GLY A 118 25.75 -3.64 -3.72
C GLY A 118 25.52 -2.14 -3.87
N ASP A 119 26.29 -1.50 -4.75
CA ASP A 119 26.15 -0.05 -5.02
C ASP A 119 24.76 0.30 -5.56
N GLU A 120 24.21 -0.58 -6.41
CA GLU A 120 22.86 -0.37 -6.95
C GLU A 120 21.78 -0.55 -5.88
N VAL A 121 21.92 -1.53 -4.99
CA VAL A 121 20.98 -1.72 -3.86
C VAL A 121 21.01 -0.51 -2.94
N GLU A 122 22.20 -0.03 -2.58
CA GLU A 122 22.39 1.17 -1.76
C GLU A 122 21.74 2.40 -2.42
N GLU A 123 22.05 2.67 -3.69
CA GLU A 123 21.47 3.79 -4.44
C GLU A 123 19.93 3.72 -4.46
N ARG A 124 19.37 2.53 -4.66
CA ARG A 124 17.93 2.33 -4.63
C ARG A 124 17.32 2.61 -3.25
N MET A 125 18.03 2.26 -2.17
CA MET A 125 17.60 2.53 -0.80
C MET A 125 17.62 4.03 -0.52
N VAL A 126 18.69 4.73 -0.85
CA VAL A 126 18.84 6.20 -0.73
C VAL A 126 17.73 6.92 -1.50
N ASN A 127 17.53 6.55 -2.77
CA ASN A 127 16.52 7.15 -3.64
C ASN A 127 15.07 6.97 -3.13
N ARG A 128 14.85 6.05 -2.21
CA ARG A 128 13.54 5.81 -1.56
C ARG A 128 13.48 6.29 -0.12
N GLY A 129 14.49 7.05 0.31
CA GLY A 129 14.52 7.74 1.59
C GLY A 129 14.88 6.83 2.77
N ALA A 130 15.61 5.75 2.52
CA ALA A 130 16.27 5.02 3.60
C ALA A 130 17.32 5.93 4.24
N ARG A 131 17.45 5.85 5.55
CA ARG A 131 18.44 6.61 6.33
C ARG A 131 19.74 5.81 6.41
N ASP A 132 20.86 6.49 6.60
CA ASP A 132 22.18 5.87 6.66
C ASP A 132 22.22 4.67 7.60
N TRP A 133 21.72 4.81 8.84
CA TRP A 133 21.68 3.71 9.80
C TRP A 133 20.82 2.52 9.35
N GLN A 134 19.78 2.74 8.53
CA GLN A 134 18.96 1.66 7.97
C GLN A 134 19.74 0.93 6.88
N ILE A 135 20.49 1.66 6.08
CA ILE A 135 21.38 1.12 5.05
C ILE A 135 22.48 0.30 5.71
N ASP A 136 23.18 0.87 6.69
CA ASP A 136 24.25 0.19 7.43
C ASP A 136 23.82 -1.16 8.04
N LEU A 137 22.56 -1.24 8.48
CA LEU A 137 22.03 -2.46 9.11
C LEU A 137 21.48 -3.48 8.12
N THR A 138 21.04 -3.07 6.94
CA THR A 138 20.24 -3.93 6.05
C THR A 138 20.85 -4.15 4.68
N LEU A 139 21.86 -3.39 4.27
CA LEU A 139 22.47 -3.53 2.95
C LEU A 139 23.04 -4.93 2.72
N ASP A 140 23.98 -5.38 3.57
CA ASP A 140 24.59 -6.71 3.43
C ASP A 140 23.55 -7.84 3.52
N PRO A 141 22.65 -7.88 4.54
CA PRO A 141 21.60 -8.89 4.60
C PRO A 141 20.67 -8.91 3.37
N ILE A 142 20.42 -7.77 2.76
CA ILE A 142 19.58 -7.69 1.55
C ILE A 142 20.37 -8.15 0.32
N CYS A 143 21.62 -7.76 0.18
CA CYS A 143 22.50 -8.24 -0.89
C CYS A 143 22.63 -9.77 -0.87
N ASP A 144 22.90 -10.35 0.30
CA ASP A 144 22.92 -11.80 0.51
C ASP A 144 21.61 -12.47 0.10
N ALA A 145 20.49 -11.89 0.52
CA ALA A 145 19.15 -12.40 0.21
C ALA A 145 18.79 -12.30 -1.28
N LEU A 146 19.35 -11.35 -1.99
CA LEU A 146 19.18 -11.17 -3.44
C LEU A 146 20.20 -11.99 -4.25
N GLY A 147 21.23 -12.54 -3.60
CA GLY A 147 22.27 -13.32 -4.23
C GLY A 147 23.30 -12.48 -5.00
N VAL A 148 23.61 -11.30 -4.47
CA VAL A 148 24.48 -10.30 -5.11
C VAL A 148 25.52 -9.76 -4.14
#